data_5cf1ad0e7465a747449a7c3de971470a
#
_entry.id   5cf1ad0e7465a747449a7c3de971470a
#
_cell.length_a   1.000
_cell.length_b   1.000
_cell.length_c   1.000
_cell.angle_alpha   90.00
_cell.angle_beta   90.00
_cell.angle_gamma   90.00
#
_symmetry.space_group_name_H-M   'P 1'
#
loop_
_entity.id
_entity.type
_entity.pdbx_description
1 polymer ?
#
loop_
_entity_poly.entity_id
_entity_poly.type
_entity_poly.pdbx_seq_one_letter_code
_entity_poly.pdbx_strand_id
1 'polypeptide(L)'
;MSEIKIAATLYSLTSEYVTERRTLEGCLAGLHEMGYKGVEFIPAQMAPEYPYLSDEWLAWFRGLLEKYDLEPVCWSAYIDMGIRSDRDLTREEIMQYTINDLVYAKKAGFPLVRTQHAISPEILREMIPWCKKLGVKLAIEMHHPHNPDVPVWKTYLEMMYGEGRGWLGVVPDFSIFQVEPHKLYMDAMLKGGCRREKIDAIMKLVDQRAKPEEAHALGLNAAEESCVEDLFEGYTHCEMDALDLLIPVSPYIHGKFYYLENGEHDDCIPFEAILPRIKALGYQGYIAAEYEGHHFSVDIDAWKQLNRFSSIFHKYIDD
;
A
#
# COMPACT_ATOMS: atom_id res chain seq x y z
N MET A 1 20.24 -16.63 9.10
CA MET A 1 19.48 -16.31 7.90
C MET A 1 18.54 -15.18 8.31
N SER A 2 18.56 -14.07 7.63
CA SER A 2 17.64 -12.96 7.92
C SER A 2 16.26 -13.36 7.45
N GLU A 3 15.31 -13.19 8.31
CA GLU A 3 13.95 -13.64 8.15
C GLU A 3 13.12 -12.51 7.51
N ILE A 4 12.37 -12.83 6.46
CA ILE A 4 11.29 -11.95 5.99
C ILE A 4 10.17 -12.09 7.02
N LYS A 5 9.73 -10.98 7.57
CA LYS A 5 8.70 -10.96 8.63
C LYS A 5 7.36 -10.49 8.10
N ILE A 6 6.28 -10.99 8.69
CA ILE A 6 4.94 -10.54 8.37
C ILE A 6 4.55 -9.32 9.23
N ALA A 7 3.99 -8.29 8.60
CA ALA A 7 3.33 -7.17 9.25
C ALA A 7 1.90 -7.03 8.74
N ALA A 8 1.13 -6.16 9.36
CA ALA A 8 -0.16 -5.71 8.82
C ALA A 8 -0.22 -4.18 8.83
N THR A 9 -0.77 -3.61 7.77
CA THR A 9 -1.19 -2.22 7.82
C THR A 9 -2.54 -2.13 8.54
N LEU A 10 -2.67 -1.19 9.48
CA LEU A 10 -3.95 -0.93 10.15
C LEU A 10 -5.01 -0.39 9.20
N TYR A 11 -4.61 0.04 8.00
CA TYR A 11 -5.54 0.35 6.92
C TYR A 11 -6.51 -0.81 6.62
N SER A 12 -6.03 -2.03 6.68
CA SER A 12 -6.84 -3.25 6.54
C SER A 12 -8.00 -3.35 7.55
N LEU A 13 -7.88 -2.66 8.68
CA LEU A 13 -8.84 -2.67 9.78
C LEU A 13 -9.59 -1.34 9.95
N THR A 14 -9.48 -0.42 8.98
CA THR A 14 -10.14 0.88 9.03
C THR A 14 -11.64 0.74 9.24
N SER A 15 -12.30 -0.17 8.51
CA SER A 15 -13.74 -0.41 8.67
C SER A 15 -14.12 -0.92 10.07
N GLU A 16 -13.25 -1.71 10.71
CA GLU A 16 -13.45 -2.19 12.09
C GLU A 16 -13.38 -1.05 13.10
N TYR A 17 -12.44 -0.12 12.87
CA TYR A 17 -12.22 1.02 13.75
C TYR A 17 -13.30 2.11 13.57
N VAL A 18 -13.58 2.55 12.33
CA VAL A 18 -14.51 3.66 12.07
C VAL A 18 -15.98 3.29 12.36
N THR A 19 -16.32 2.00 12.29
CA THR A 19 -17.65 1.49 12.69
C THR A 19 -17.73 1.13 14.17
N GLU A 20 -16.69 1.44 14.96
CA GLU A 20 -16.59 1.18 16.40
C GLU A 20 -16.73 -0.31 16.79
N ARG A 21 -16.56 -1.23 15.84
CA ARG A 21 -16.52 -2.67 16.12
C ARG A 21 -15.28 -3.05 16.92
N ARG A 22 -14.20 -2.30 16.75
CA ARG A 22 -12.94 -2.44 17.50
C ARG A 22 -12.34 -1.08 17.82
N THR A 23 -11.74 -0.98 19.01
CA THR A 23 -10.84 0.14 19.34
C THR A 23 -9.48 -0.05 18.68
N LEU A 24 -8.66 0.98 18.62
CA LEU A 24 -7.26 0.87 18.16
C LEU A 24 -6.51 -0.22 18.94
N GLU A 25 -6.65 -0.23 20.27
CA GLU A 25 -6.07 -1.28 21.12
C GLU A 25 -6.60 -2.66 20.75
N GLY A 26 -7.89 -2.79 20.48
CA GLY A 26 -8.50 -4.06 20.05
C GLY A 26 -7.99 -4.55 18.70
N CYS A 27 -7.65 -3.63 17.77
CA CYS A 27 -7.02 -3.98 16.52
C CYS A 27 -5.59 -4.52 16.73
N LEU A 28 -4.79 -3.87 17.58
CA LEU A 28 -3.43 -4.34 17.89
C LEU A 28 -3.44 -5.70 18.60
N ALA A 29 -4.33 -5.88 19.58
CA ALA A 29 -4.51 -7.16 20.26
C ALA A 29 -4.83 -8.30 19.28
N GLY A 30 -5.77 -8.07 18.36
CA GLY A 30 -6.13 -9.06 17.34
C GLY A 30 -5.00 -9.41 16.40
N LEU A 31 -4.17 -8.44 15.97
CA LEU A 31 -2.98 -8.71 15.16
C LEU A 31 -1.95 -9.56 15.90
N HIS A 32 -1.70 -9.24 17.18
CA HIS A 32 -0.84 -10.04 18.04
C HIS A 32 -1.33 -11.49 18.17
N GLU A 33 -2.63 -11.70 18.45
CA GLU A 33 -3.27 -13.01 18.58
C GLU A 33 -3.14 -13.84 17.28
N MET A 34 -3.15 -13.19 16.12
CA MET A 34 -2.96 -13.82 14.81
C MET A 34 -1.48 -14.08 14.44
N GLY A 35 -0.55 -13.68 15.30
CA GLY A 35 0.88 -13.93 15.11
C GLY A 35 1.61 -12.92 14.24
N TYR A 36 0.99 -11.80 13.88
CA TYR A 36 1.67 -10.69 13.21
C TYR A 36 2.80 -10.15 14.08
N LYS A 37 3.91 -9.73 13.46
CA LYS A 37 5.12 -9.26 14.17
C LYS A 37 5.32 -7.76 14.09
N GLY A 38 4.79 -7.12 13.06
CA GLY A 38 4.95 -5.70 12.85
C GLY A 38 3.64 -5.02 12.44
N VAL A 39 3.61 -3.72 12.61
CA VAL A 39 2.45 -2.91 12.27
C VAL A 39 2.85 -1.66 11.48
N GLU A 40 2.06 -1.36 10.47
CA GLU A 40 1.99 -0.03 9.87
C GLU A 40 0.80 0.72 10.45
N PHE A 41 1.06 1.94 10.90
CA PHE A 41 0.04 2.80 11.49
C PHE A 41 -0.34 3.96 10.56
N ILE A 42 -1.64 4.22 10.42
CA ILE A 42 -2.19 5.29 9.59
C ILE A 42 -2.81 6.38 10.48
N PRO A 43 -2.04 7.41 10.86
CA PRO A 43 -2.50 8.41 11.81
C PRO A 43 -3.71 9.20 11.33
N ALA A 44 -3.79 9.50 10.03
CA ALA A 44 -4.90 10.25 9.46
C ALA A 44 -6.27 9.56 9.63
N GLN A 45 -6.30 8.24 9.79
CA GLN A 45 -7.53 7.47 9.96
C GLN A 45 -7.81 7.06 11.41
N MET A 46 -6.76 6.89 12.23
CA MET A 46 -6.89 6.24 13.54
C MET A 46 -6.35 7.07 14.72
N ALA A 47 -5.75 8.24 14.46
CA ALA A 47 -5.33 9.16 15.52
C ALA A 47 -6.29 10.35 15.60
N PRO A 48 -7.08 10.49 16.68
CA PRO A 48 -8.16 11.49 16.73
C PRO A 48 -7.71 12.94 16.58
N GLU A 49 -6.48 13.25 16.99
CA GLU A 49 -5.94 14.62 16.97
C GLU A 49 -5.00 14.89 15.78
N TYR A 50 -4.85 13.95 14.86
CA TYR A 50 -4.02 14.17 13.68
C TYR A 50 -4.57 15.34 12.84
N PRO A 51 -3.71 16.29 12.37
CA PRO A 51 -2.24 16.24 12.34
C PRO A 51 -1.53 16.90 13.54
N TYR A 52 -2.18 17.07 14.69
CA TYR A 52 -1.65 17.77 15.87
C TYR A 52 -1.52 16.83 17.07
N LEU A 53 -0.74 15.76 16.90
CA LEU A 53 -0.60 14.71 17.93
C LEU A 53 0.21 15.22 19.13
N SER A 54 -0.29 14.93 20.33
CA SER A 54 0.43 15.21 21.58
C SER A 54 1.50 14.17 21.89
N ASP A 55 2.51 14.57 22.68
CA ASP A 55 3.57 13.67 23.12
C ASP A 55 3.02 12.56 24.02
N GLU A 56 1.98 12.85 24.81
CA GLU A 56 1.28 11.92 25.67
C GLU A 56 0.59 10.82 24.84
N TRP A 57 -0.09 11.22 23.77
CA TRP A 57 -0.75 10.26 22.88
C TRP A 57 0.28 9.35 22.18
N LEU A 58 1.37 9.92 21.67
CA LEU A 58 2.44 9.16 21.01
C LEU A 58 3.11 8.17 21.97
N ALA A 59 3.33 8.57 23.22
CA ALA A 59 3.87 7.70 24.27
C ALA A 59 2.90 6.58 24.64
N TRP A 60 1.61 6.87 24.76
CA TRP A 60 0.55 5.88 24.98
C TRP A 60 0.49 4.87 23.85
N PHE A 61 0.49 5.32 22.59
CA PHE A 61 0.43 4.44 21.44
C PHE A 61 1.65 3.51 21.36
N ARG A 62 2.85 4.04 21.61
CA ARG A 62 4.06 3.22 21.71
C ARG A 62 3.94 2.17 22.81
N GLY A 63 3.39 2.54 23.97
CA GLY A 63 3.14 1.59 25.07
C GLY A 63 2.16 0.47 24.67
N LEU A 64 1.20 0.73 23.79
CA LEU A 64 0.33 -0.33 23.25
C LEU A 64 1.10 -1.29 22.34
N LEU A 65 1.99 -0.79 21.47
CA LEU A 65 2.83 -1.65 20.63
C LEU A 65 3.72 -2.56 21.48
N GLU A 66 4.37 -2.00 22.52
CA GLU A 66 5.17 -2.75 23.48
C GLU A 66 4.33 -3.81 24.22
N LYS A 67 3.11 -3.45 24.66
CA LYS A 67 2.17 -4.35 25.35
C LYS A 67 1.80 -5.58 24.52
N TYR A 68 1.63 -5.41 23.21
CA TYR A 68 1.21 -6.48 22.31
C TYR A 68 2.37 -7.08 21.49
N ASP A 69 3.62 -6.81 21.86
CA ASP A 69 4.83 -7.34 21.19
C ASP A 69 4.77 -7.15 19.67
N LEU A 70 4.38 -5.94 19.22
CA LEU A 70 4.30 -5.54 17.83
C LEU A 70 5.40 -4.52 17.52
N GLU A 71 6.25 -4.82 16.54
CA GLU A 71 7.27 -3.87 16.08
C GLU A 71 6.63 -2.71 15.32
N PRO A 72 6.94 -1.43 15.64
CA PRO A 72 6.56 -0.29 14.83
C PRO A 72 7.36 -0.29 13.53
N VAL A 73 6.74 -0.65 12.40
CA VAL A 73 7.44 -0.84 11.13
C VAL A 73 7.35 0.38 10.25
N CYS A 74 6.16 0.90 10.03
CA CYS A 74 5.93 2.00 9.12
C CYS A 74 4.85 2.96 9.66
N TRP A 75 5.15 4.24 9.61
CA TRP A 75 4.20 5.34 9.82
C TRP A 75 3.68 5.79 8.46
N SER A 76 2.41 5.53 8.21
CA SER A 76 1.78 5.81 6.92
C SER A 76 1.24 7.24 6.87
N ALA A 77 1.96 8.11 6.20
CA ALA A 77 1.58 9.51 6.05
C ALA A 77 0.74 9.72 4.79
N TYR A 78 -0.27 10.56 4.90
CA TYR A 78 -1.04 11.06 3.76
C TYR A 78 -0.78 12.55 3.57
N ILE A 79 -0.54 12.92 2.32
CA ILE A 79 -0.59 14.33 1.94
C ILE A 79 -1.95 14.55 1.28
N ASP A 80 -2.93 14.92 2.08
CA ASP A 80 -4.25 15.29 1.58
C ASP A 80 -4.20 16.68 0.98
N MET A 81 -4.07 16.76 -0.35
CA MET A 81 -4.05 18.02 -1.07
C MET A 81 -5.34 18.82 -0.91
N GLY A 82 -6.45 18.13 -0.66
CA GLY A 82 -7.79 18.70 -0.48
C GLY A 82 -8.15 19.10 0.97
N ILE A 83 -7.23 19.02 1.92
CA ILE A 83 -7.49 19.36 3.33
C ILE A 83 -7.97 20.79 3.55
N ARG A 84 -7.65 21.69 2.62
CA ARG A 84 -8.17 23.05 2.57
C ARG A 84 -9.32 23.15 1.56
N SER A 85 -10.40 23.82 1.94
CA SER A 85 -11.55 24.03 1.06
C SER A 85 -11.37 25.12 0.00
N ASP A 86 -10.33 25.96 0.15
CA ASP A 86 -10.10 27.15 -0.67
C ASP A 86 -9.00 26.97 -1.73
N ARG A 87 -8.11 26.02 -1.56
CA ARG A 87 -7.00 25.72 -2.49
C ARG A 87 -6.28 24.43 -2.10
N ASP A 88 -5.45 23.93 -2.98
CA ASP A 88 -4.49 22.86 -2.71
C ASP A 88 -3.41 23.34 -1.71
N LEU A 89 -2.72 22.39 -1.09
CA LEU A 89 -1.57 22.67 -0.25
C LEU A 89 -0.44 23.31 -1.04
N THR A 90 0.22 24.31 -0.44
CA THR A 90 1.47 24.82 -1.00
C THR A 90 2.61 23.86 -0.77
N ARG A 91 3.71 24.06 -1.51
CA ARG A 91 4.94 23.28 -1.35
C ARG A 91 5.44 23.31 0.10
N GLU A 92 5.45 24.48 0.73
CA GLU A 92 5.88 24.68 2.11
C GLU A 92 4.99 23.94 3.11
N GLU A 93 3.68 23.90 2.87
CA GLU A 93 2.73 23.13 3.69
C GLU A 93 2.97 21.63 3.53
N ILE A 94 3.16 21.12 2.31
CA ILE A 94 3.50 19.72 2.06
C ILE A 94 4.80 19.34 2.81
N MET A 95 5.83 20.18 2.71
CA MET A 95 7.08 19.94 3.43
C MET A 95 6.87 19.91 4.94
N GLN A 96 6.08 20.86 5.48
CA GLN A 96 5.82 20.94 6.92
C GLN A 96 5.06 19.71 7.42
N TYR A 97 4.03 19.26 6.70
CA TYR A 97 3.31 18.01 7.05
C TYR A 97 4.24 16.80 7.04
N THR A 98 5.08 16.68 6.01
CA THR A 98 6.06 15.58 5.93
C THR A 98 7.06 15.61 7.08
N ILE A 99 7.57 16.79 7.46
CA ILE A 99 8.47 16.94 8.61
C ILE A 99 7.76 16.56 9.90
N ASN A 100 6.51 16.97 10.09
CA ASN A 100 5.72 16.62 11.26
C ASN A 100 5.56 15.09 11.39
N ASP A 101 5.24 14.41 10.29
CA ASP A 101 5.13 12.95 10.29
C ASP A 101 6.46 12.24 10.59
N LEU A 102 7.58 12.75 10.07
CA LEU A 102 8.90 12.24 10.44
C LEU A 102 9.19 12.42 11.95
N VAL A 103 8.76 13.54 12.54
CA VAL A 103 8.90 13.80 13.99
C VAL A 103 8.00 12.87 14.80
N TYR A 104 6.74 12.68 14.39
CA TYR A 104 5.81 11.79 15.07
C TYR A 104 6.26 10.32 14.98
N ALA A 105 6.68 9.88 13.80
CA ALA A 105 7.25 8.56 13.61
C ALA A 105 8.42 8.31 14.56
N LYS A 106 9.36 9.26 14.64
CA LYS A 106 10.48 9.19 15.59
C LYS A 106 10.03 9.06 17.05
N LYS A 107 9.06 9.85 17.50
CA LYS A 107 8.53 9.85 18.87
C LYS A 107 7.79 8.56 19.20
N ALA A 108 7.01 8.05 18.23
CA ALA A 108 6.27 6.80 18.37
C ALA A 108 7.14 5.54 18.18
N GLY A 109 8.41 5.70 17.76
CA GLY A 109 9.35 4.58 17.60
C GLY A 109 9.42 3.97 16.20
N PHE A 110 8.75 4.54 15.20
CA PHE A 110 8.78 4.05 13.82
C PHE A 110 10.06 4.47 13.10
N PRO A 111 10.78 3.55 12.45
CA PRO A 111 12.00 3.84 11.72
C PRO A 111 11.76 4.38 10.29
N LEU A 112 10.51 4.33 9.81
CA LEU A 112 10.12 4.60 8.44
C LEU A 112 8.81 5.40 8.40
N VAL A 113 8.77 6.41 7.55
CA VAL A 113 7.54 7.06 7.08
C VAL A 113 7.29 6.65 5.64
N ARG A 114 6.09 6.17 5.33
CA ARG A 114 5.63 5.96 3.97
C ARG A 114 4.74 7.13 3.57
N THR A 115 4.94 7.65 2.39
CA THR A 115 4.08 8.65 1.77
C THR A 115 3.65 8.21 0.38
N GLN A 116 2.81 9.00 -0.27
CA GLN A 116 2.34 8.74 -1.62
C GLN A 116 2.96 9.74 -2.62
N HIS A 117 2.65 9.56 -3.89
CA HIS A 117 3.16 10.33 -5.02
C HIS A 117 2.79 11.83 -5.04
N ALA A 118 2.04 12.33 -4.05
CA ALA A 118 1.78 13.76 -3.87
C ALA A 118 3.05 14.57 -3.51
N ILE A 119 4.13 13.90 -3.11
CA ILE A 119 5.43 14.53 -2.86
C ILE A 119 6.26 14.53 -4.14
N SER A 120 6.57 15.73 -4.67
CA SER A 120 7.42 15.85 -5.85
C SER A 120 8.87 15.41 -5.57
N PRO A 121 9.65 15.04 -6.62
CA PRO A 121 11.07 14.72 -6.45
C PRO A 121 11.88 15.82 -5.76
N GLU A 122 11.56 17.09 -5.99
CA GLU A 122 12.24 18.23 -5.37
C GLU A 122 11.98 18.26 -3.87
N ILE A 123 10.72 18.08 -3.44
CA ILE A 123 10.36 18.03 -2.01
C ILE A 123 11.04 16.81 -1.36
N LEU A 124 10.98 15.64 -2.01
CA LEU A 124 11.61 14.44 -1.49
C LEU A 124 13.11 14.64 -1.24
N ARG A 125 13.81 15.32 -2.16
CA ARG A 125 15.23 15.65 -2.01
C ARG A 125 15.48 16.52 -0.78
N GLU A 126 14.63 17.50 -0.52
CA GLU A 126 14.75 18.39 0.64
C GLU A 126 14.44 17.71 1.97
N MET A 127 13.80 16.54 1.94
CA MET A 127 13.57 15.75 3.15
C MET A 127 14.80 14.92 3.58
N ILE A 128 15.79 14.70 2.72
CA ILE A 128 16.99 13.91 3.06
C ILE A 128 17.69 14.41 4.33
N PRO A 129 17.97 15.74 4.52
CA PRO A 129 18.56 16.23 5.75
C PRO A 129 17.70 15.97 7.00
N TRP A 130 16.38 16.02 6.87
CA TRP A 130 15.44 15.73 7.97
C TRP A 130 15.44 14.25 8.33
N CYS A 131 15.42 13.37 7.34
CA CYS A 131 15.57 11.93 7.57
C CYS A 131 16.86 11.60 8.34
N LYS A 132 17.98 12.18 7.91
CA LYS A 132 19.30 12.04 8.58
C LYS A 132 19.27 12.56 10.02
N LYS A 133 18.73 13.76 10.24
CA LYS A 133 18.65 14.40 11.55
C LYS A 133 17.78 13.60 12.54
N LEU A 134 16.68 13.06 12.07
CA LEU A 134 15.72 12.34 12.90
C LEU A 134 16.05 10.84 13.01
N GLY A 135 16.86 10.30 12.11
CA GLY A 135 17.13 8.87 12.03
C GLY A 135 15.91 8.06 11.56
N VAL A 136 15.04 8.67 10.72
CA VAL A 136 13.82 8.07 10.19
C VAL A 136 13.92 8.10 8.66
N LYS A 137 13.65 6.98 8.00
CA LYS A 137 13.61 6.90 6.54
C LYS A 137 12.30 7.47 6.00
N LEU A 138 12.33 7.93 4.76
CA LEU A 138 11.13 8.33 4.02
C LEU A 138 11.03 7.50 2.74
N ALA A 139 9.92 6.84 2.53
CA ALA A 139 9.67 6.05 1.34
C ALA A 139 8.39 6.50 0.63
N ILE A 140 8.37 6.32 -0.70
CA ILE A 140 7.17 6.54 -1.51
C ILE A 140 6.60 5.19 -1.91
N GLU A 141 5.31 5.03 -1.78
CA GLU A 141 4.60 3.87 -2.25
C GLU A 141 4.49 3.87 -3.79
N MET A 142 4.85 2.75 -4.39
CA MET A 142 4.59 2.48 -5.80
C MET A 142 3.38 1.55 -5.89
N HIS A 143 2.25 2.13 -6.12
CA HIS A 143 0.93 1.50 -6.22
C HIS A 143 0.42 1.62 -7.67
N HIS A 144 -0.37 0.66 -8.16
CA HIS A 144 -0.98 0.79 -9.49
C HIS A 144 -1.75 2.12 -9.62
N PRO A 145 -1.81 2.77 -10.77
CA PRO A 145 -1.26 2.38 -12.08
C PRO A 145 0.23 2.68 -12.27
N HIS A 146 0.95 3.08 -11.22
CA HIS A 146 2.37 3.37 -11.30
C HIS A 146 3.21 2.10 -11.43
N ASN A 147 4.34 2.24 -12.14
CA ASN A 147 5.38 1.22 -12.28
C ASN A 147 6.73 1.90 -12.51
N PRO A 148 7.87 1.19 -12.55
CA PRO A 148 9.19 1.80 -12.74
C PRO A 148 9.38 2.55 -14.06
N ASP A 149 8.56 2.27 -15.09
CA ASP A 149 8.68 2.90 -16.41
C ASP A 149 8.05 4.29 -16.47
N VAL A 150 7.18 4.63 -15.52
CA VAL A 150 6.58 5.97 -15.43
C VAL A 150 7.70 7.00 -15.20
N PRO A 151 7.76 8.10 -15.98
CA PRO A 151 8.90 9.03 -15.96
C PRO A 151 9.28 9.57 -14.59
N VAL A 152 8.31 9.91 -13.74
CA VAL A 152 8.59 10.42 -12.38
C VAL A 152 9.26 9.37 -11.50
N TRP A 153 8.92 8.09 -11.69
CA TRP A 153 9.54 7.00 -10.93
C TRP A 153 11.00 6.78 -11.25
N LYS A 154 11.43 7.03 -12.51
CA LYS A 154 12.85 7.03 -12.86
C LYS A 154 13.63 8.05 -12.02
N THR A 155 13.07 9.26 -11.86
CA THR A 155 13.68 10.30 -11.02
C THR A 155 13.72 9.90 -9.54
N TYR A 156 12.64 9.34 -8.99
CA TYR A 156 12.63 8.85 -7.61
C TYR A 156 13.68 7.75 -7.39
N LEU A 157 13.73 6.77 -8.26
CA LEU A 157 14.68 5.65 -8.16
C LEU A 157 16.14 6.13 -8.28
N GLU A 158 16.44 7.03 -9.22
CA GLU A 158 17.76 7.65 -9.31
C GLU A 158 18.18 8.31 -7.99
N MET A 159 17.29 9.01 -7.32
CA MET A 159 17.57 9.60 -6.01
C MET A 159 17.77 8.53 -4.91
N MET A 160 16.96 7.48 -4.89
CA MET A 160 17.04 6.40 -3.91
C MET A 160 18.35 5.62 -4.05
N TYR A 161 18.83 5.41 -5.27
CA TYR A 161 20.13 4.78 -5.53
C TYR A 161 21.31 5.73 -5.33
N GLY A 162 21.09 7.04 -5.49
CA GLY A 162 22.10 8.10 -5.43
C GLY A 162 22.18 8.81 -4.08
N GLU A 163 21.84 10.09 -4.09
CA GLU A 163 21.99 11.01 -2.95
C GLU A 163 21.14 10.67 -1.72
N GLY A 164 20.00 10.02 -1.93
CA GLY A 164 19.06 9.58 -0.90
C GLY A 164 19.33 8.17 -0.38
N ARG A 165 20.38 7.49 -0.84
CA ARG A 165 20.64 6.10 -0.48
C ARG A 165 20.67 5.88 1.02
N GLY A 166 19.87 4.91 1.48
CA GLY A 166 19.73 4.55 2.88
C GLY A 166 18.76 5.43 3.69
N TRP A 167 18.27 6.54 3.11
CA TRP A 167 17.31 7.46 3.74
C TRP A 167 16.00 7.57 2.97
N LEU A 168 16.06 7.47 1.65
CA LEU A 168 14.89 7.39 0.78
C LEU A 168 14.71 5.96 0.29
N GLY A 169 13.46 5.58 0.05
CA GLY A 169 13.12 4.25 -0.46
C GLY A 169 11.79 4.21 -1.19
N VAL A 170 11.54 3.08 -1.83
CA VAL A 170 10.24 2.74 -2.40
C VAL A 170 9.55 1.70 -1.54
N VAL A 171 8.24 1.79 -1.41
CA VAL A 171 7.38 0.72 -0.91
C VAL A 171 6.66 0.13 -2.12
N PRO A 172 7.14 -0.98 -2.69
CA PRO A 172 6.41 -1.67 -3.75
C PRO A 172 5.11 -2.24 -3.17
N ASP A 173 4.02 -1.94 -3.83
CA ASP A 173 2.73 -2.52 -3.56
C ASP A 173 2.45 -3.63 -4.57
N PHE A 174 1.92 -4.76 -4.12
CA PHE A 174 1.66 -5.90 -5.00
C PHE A 174 0.65 -5.61 -6.12
N SER A 175 -0.15 -4.55 -5.98
CA SER A 175 -1.07 -4.11 -7.03
C SER A 175 -0.38 -3.73 -8.34
N ILE A 176 0.91 -3.38 -8.33
CA ILE A 176 1.66 -3.11 -9.57
C ILE A 176 1.78 -4.36 -10.46
N PHE A 177 1.62 -5.56 -9.90
CA PHE A 177 1.63 -6.85 -10.59
C PHE A 177 0.24 -7.40 -10.85
N GLN A 178 -0.81 -6.62 -10.56
CA GLN A 178 -2.18 -7.04 -10.80
C GLN A 178 -2.43 -7.19 -12.29
N VAL A 179 -2.95 -8.34 -12.71
CA VAL A 179 -3.12 -8.70 -14.13
C VAL A 179 -4.54 -8.54 -14.63
N GLU A 180 -5.54 -8.59 -13.74
CA GLU A 180 -6.95 -8.46 -14.10
C GLU A 180 -7.78 -7.89 -12.93
N PRO A 181 -9.03 -7.47 -13.18
CA PRO A 181 -9.94 -7.01 -12.13
C PRO A 181 -10.15 -8.09 -11.06
N HIS A 182 -9.89 -7.75 -9.79
CA HIS A 182 -10.16 -8.67 -8.69
C HIS A 182 -11.65 -8.98 -8.57
N LYS A 183 -11.98 -10.10 -7.90
CA LYS A 183 -13.36 -10.59 -7.79
C LYS A 183 -14.38 -9.54 -7.37
N LEU A 184 -14.07 -8.73 -6.35
CA LEU A 184 -15.01 -7.74 -5.83
C LEU A 184 -15.29 -6.61 -6.82
N TYR A 185 -14.29 -6.18 -7.58
CA TYR A 185 -14.47 -5.18 -8.64
C TYR A 185 -15.27 -5.76 -9.80
N MET A 186 -14.97 -6.99 -10.21
CA MET A 186 -15.75 -7.70 -11.23
C MET A 186 -17.23 -7.82 -10.81
N ASP A 187 -17.49 -8.26 -9.58
CA ASP A 187 -18.86 -8.37 -9.05
C ASP A 187 -19.58 -7.00 -9.04
N ALA A 188 -18.87 -5.91 -8.71
CA ALA A 188 -19.42 -4.56 -8.75
C ALA A 188 -19.77 -4.12 -10.18
N MET A 189 -18.90 -4.36 -11.16
CA MET A 189 -19.16 -4.06 -12.57
C MET A 189 -20.36 -4.84 -13.11
N LEU A 190 -20.45 -6.14 -12.83
CA LEU A 190 -21.57 -6.98 -13.24
C LEU A 190 -22.88 -6.51 -12.61
N LYS A 191 -22.86 -6.17 -11.32
CA LYS A 191 -24.02 -5.59 -10.61
C LYS A 191 -24.41 -4.22 -11.18
N GLY A 192 -23.42 -3.45 -11.66
CA GLY A 192 -23.62 -2.17 -12.34
C GLY A 192 -24.17 -2.26 -13.75
N GLY A 193 -24.34 -3.49 -14.29
CA GLY A 193 -24.93 -3.72 -15.61
C GLY A 193 -23.91 -4.00 -16.72
N CYS A 194 -22.63 -4.19 -16.38
CA CYS A 194 -21.64 -4.67 -17.34
C CYS A 194 -21.86 -6.15 -17.66
N ARG A 195 -21.53 -6.54 -18.88
CA ARG A 195 -21.53 -7.95 -19.31
C ARG A 195 -20.13 -8.53 -19.17
N ARG A 196 -20.00 -9.71 -18.56
CA ARG A 196 -18.71 -10.37 -18.34
C ARG A 196 -17.90 -10.49 -19.63
N GLU A 197 -18.51 -10.93 -20.70
CA GLU A 197 -17.86 -11.10 -22.01
C GLU A 197 -17.32 -9.78 -22.60
N LYS A 198 -17.89 -8.64 -22.20
CA LYS A 198 -17.41 -7.32 -22.66
C LYS A 198 -16.21 -6.87 -21.83
N ILE A 199 -16.25 -7.06 -20.51
CA ILE A 199 -15.08 -6.80 -19.66
C ILE A 199 -13.90 -7.68 -20.10
N ASP A 200 -14.12 -8.97 -20.32
CA ASP A 200 -13.06 -9.88 -20.80
C ASP A 200 -12.50 -9.44 -22.18
N ALA A 201 -13.35 -8.89 -23.06
CA ALA A 201 -12.91 -8.36 -24.34
C ALA A 201 -12.09 -7.06 -24.19
N ILE A 202 -12.46 -6.18 -23.25
CA ILE A 202 -11.68 -4.98 -22.91
C ILE A 202 -10.32 -5.40 -22.34
N MET A 203 -10.29 -6.30 -21.37
CA MET A 203 -9.03 -6.78 -20.76
C MET A 203 -8.09 -7.40 -21.79
N LYS A 204 -8.64 -8.11 -22.79
CA LYS A 204 -7.85 -8.61 -23.92
C LYS A 204 -7.18 -7.51 -24.73
N LEU A 205 -7.83 -6.35 -24.90
CA LEU A 205 -7.22 -5.18 -25.53
C LEU A 205 -6.13 -4.57 -24.65
N VAL A 206 -6.37 -4.51 -23.34
CA VAL A 206 -5.35 -4.08 -22.35
C VAL A 206 -4.09 -4.94 -22.46
N ASP A 207 -4.24 -6.27 -22.47
CA ASP A 207 -3.13 -7.23 -22.62
C ASP A 207 -2.35 -7.03 -23.92
N GLN A 208 -3.05 -6.63 -24.99
CA GLN A 208 -2.45 -6.32 -26.28
C GLN A 208 -1.81 -4.94 -26.34
N ARG A 209 -1.85 -4.16 -25.25
CA ARG A 209 -1.40 -2.77 -25.18
C ARG A 209 -2.05 -1.89 -26.27
N ALA A 210 -3.32 -2.20 -26.58
CA ALA A 210 -4.15 -1.39 -27.47
C ALA A 210 -4.47 -0.03 -26.83
N LYS A 211 -5.09 0.85 -27.60
CA LYS A 211 -5.54 2.13 -27.08
C LYS A 211 -6.97 2.03 -26.54
N PRO A 212 -7.35 2.80 -25.50
CA PRO A 212 -8.70 2.80 -24.94
C PRO A 212 -9.80 3.00 -25.99
N GLU A 213 -9.53 3.84 -27.01
CA GLU A 213 -10.49 4.14 -28.08
C GLU A 213 -10.89 2.89 -28.91
N GLU A 214 -10.04 1.86 -28.93
CA GLU A 214 -10.35 0.61 -29.65
C GLU A 214 -11.46 -0.18 -28.96
N ALA A 215 -11.65 0.01 -27.64
CA ALA A 215 -12.72 -0.64 -26.90
C ALA A 215 -14.12 -0.17 -27.34
N HIS A 216 -14.28 1.07 -27.79
CA HIS A 216 -15.57 1.59 -28.25
C HIS A 216 -16.14 0.81 -29.45
N ALA A 217 -15.29 0.13 -30.23
CA ALA A 217 -15.74 -0.74 -31.33
C ALA A 217 -16.38 -2.06 -30.86
N LEU A 218 -16.29 -2.39 -29.58
CA LEU A 218 -16.83 -3.63 -29.01
C LEU A 218 -18.34 -3.62 -28.82
N GLY A 219 -19.04 -2.51 -29.09
CA GLY A 219 -20.49 -2.37 -28.90
C GLY A 219 -20.86 -2.43 -27.41
N LEU A 220 -20.23 -1.57 -26.64
CA LEU A 220 -20.41 -1.44 -25.20
C LEU A 220 -21.72 -0.74 -24.86
N ASN A 221 -22.28 -1.04 -23.69
CA ASN A 221 -23.34 -0.24 -23.07
C ASN A 221 -22.73 0.90 -22.21
N ALA A 222 -23.58 1.79 -21.67
CA ALA A 222 -23.11 2.94 -20.90
C ALA A 222 -22.29 2.58 -19.63
N ALA A 223 -22.64 1.47 -18.98
CA ALA A 223 -21.89 1.00 -17.80
C ALA A 223 -20.51 0.47 -18.19
N GLU A 224 -20.43 -0.27 -19.29
CA GLU A 224 -19.18 -0.80 -19.83
C GLU A 224 -18.26 0.33 -20.35
N GLU A 225 -18.82 1.33 -21.04
CA GLU A 225 -18.08 2.52 -21.49
C GLU A 225 -17.45 3.27 -20.31
N SER A 226 -18.16 3.39 -19.18
CA SER A 226 -17.63 4.07 -18.00
C SER A 226 -16.46 3.35 -17.30
N CYS A 227 -16.26 2.08 -17.62
CA CYS A 227 -15.17 1.29 -17.04
C CYS A 227 -13.91 1.25 -17.93
N VAL A 228 -13.99 1.72 -19.19
CA VAL A 228 -12.89 1.54 -20.17
C VAL A 228 -11.60 2.19 -19.67
N GLU A 229 -11.64 3.47 -19.31
CA GLU A 229 -10.46 4.20 -18.86
C GLU A 229 -9.84 3.56 -17.62
N ASP A 230 -10.64 3.25 -16.59
CA ASP A 230 -10.17 2.61 -15.36
C ASP A 230 -9.51 1.25 -15.61
N LEU A 231 -10.05 0.45 -16.55
CA LEU A 231 -9.48 -0.85 -16.91
C LEU A 231 -8.16 -0.70 -17.67
N PHE A 232 -8.03 0.28 -18.57
CA PHE A 232 -6.79 0.53 -19.30
C PHE A 232 -5.71 1.16 -18.42
N GLU A 233 -6.06 2.04 -17.48
CA GLU A 233 -5.12 2.69 -16.58
C GLU A 233 -4.74 1.80 -15.40
N GLY A 234 -5.66 0.98 -14.90
CA GLY A 234 -5.46 0.17 -13.68
C GLY A 234 -4.48 -1.00 -13.86
N TYR A 235 -4.27 -1.50 -15.09
CA TYR A 235 -3.47 -2.71 -15.35
C TYR A 235 -2.24 -2.38 -16.21
N THR A 236 -1.13 -2.10 -15.55
CA THR A 236 0.06 -1.51 -16.17
C THR A 236 1.07 -2.51 -16.75
N HIS A 237 0.78 -3.82 -16.72
CA HIS A 237 1.70 -4.87 -17.18
C HIS A 237 3.11 -4.73 -16.61
N CYS A 238 3.22 -4.51 -15.30
CA CYS A 238 4.51 -4.50 -14.63
C CYS A 238 5.08 -5.93 -14.60
N GLU A 239 6.21 -6.12 -15.25
CA GLU A 239 6.88 -7.41 -15.29
C GLU A 239 7.54 -7.75 -13.96
N MET A 240 7.68 -9.04 -13.65
CA MET A 240 8.20 -9.51 -12.36
C MET A 240 9.66 -9.11 -12.12
N ASP A 241 10.44 -8.82 -13.17
CA ASP A 241 11.82 -8.35 -13.08
C ASP A 241 11.93 -6.91 -12.53
N ALA A 242 10.83 -6.15 -12.48
CA ALA A 242 10.79 -4.89 -11.76
C ALA A 242 11.23 -5.03 -10.29
N LEU A 243 11.00 -6.19 -9.67
CA LEU A 243 11.48 -6.47 -8.31
C LEU A 243 13.00 -6.38 -8.18
N ASP A 244 13.77 -6.69 -9.22
CA ASP A 244 15.23 -6.60 -9.20
C ASP A 244 15.71 -5.15 -9.03
N LEU A 245 14.91 -4.22 -9.56
CA LEU A 245 15.15 -2.79 -9.42
C LEU A 245 14.59 -2.23 -8.10
N LEU A 246 13.47 -2.73 -7.62
CA LEU A 246 12.77 -2.16 -6.47
C LEU A 246 13.31 -2.68 -5.13
N ILE A 247 13.57 -3.98 -5.01
CA ILE A 247 13.94 -4.62 -3.74
C ILE A 247 15.20 -4.02 -3.09
N PRO A 248 16.30 -3.69 -3.82
CA PRO A 248 17.49 -3.13 -3.19
C PRO A 248 17.28 -1.76 -2.50
N VAL A 249 16.23 -1.04 -2.83
CA VAL A 249 15.85 0.26 -2.26
C VAL A 249 14.52 0.23 -1.52
N SER A 250 13.99 -0.97 -1.23
CA SER A 250 12.73 -1.15 -0.51
C SER A 250 12.98 -1.43 0.97
N PRO A 251 12.70 -0.47 1.87
CA PRO A 251 12.76 -0.71 3.31
C PRO A 251 11.55 -1.50 3.82
N TYR A 252 10.48 -1.61 3.05
CA TYR A 252 9.18 -2.13 3.41
C TYR A 252 8.38 -2.49 2.15
N ILE A 253 7.44 -3.43 2.24
CA ILE A 253 6.65 -3.90 1.09
C ILE A 253 5.18 -4.01 1.50
N HIS A 254 4.26 -3.55 0.64
CA HIS A 254 2.83 -3.79 0.76
C HIS A 254 2.42 -5.07 0.04
N GLY A 255 1.98 -6.04 0.80
CA GLY A 255 1.33 -7.25 0.32
C GLY A 255 -0.15 -6.99 0.11
N LYS A 256 -0.48 -6.22 -0.94
CA LYS A 256 -1.85 -5.86 -1.32
C LYS A 256 -2.68 -7.09 -1.67
N PHE A 257 -3.95 -7.08 -1.24
CA PHE A 257 -4.99 -8.01 -1.71
C PHE A 257 -6.38 -7.45 -1.46
N TYR A 258 -7.35 -7.98 -2.21
CA TYR A 258 -8.74 -7.53 -2.15
C TYR A 258 -9.67 -8.60 -1.60
N TYR A 259 -9.52 -9.85 -2.03
CA TYR A 259 -10.35 -10.94 -1.56
C TYR A 259 -9.64 -12.28 -1.72
N LEU A 260 -9.49 -12.99 -0.63
CA LEU A 260 -8.92 -14.33 -0.60
C LEU A 260 -10.03 -15.32 -0.24
N GLU A 261 -10.24 -16.34 -1.07
CA GLU A 261 -11.29 -17.32 -0.89
C GLU A 261 -10.72 -18.67 -0.48
N ASN A 262 -11.25 -19.26 0.61
CA ASN A 262 -10.92 -20.62 1.10
C ASN A 262 -9.43 -20.96 1.22
N GLY A 263 -8.57 -19.95 1.51
CA GLY A 263 -7.13 -20.11 1.61
C GLY A 263 -6.39 -20.11 0.26
N GLU A 264 -7.11 -19.89 -0.83
CA GLU A 264 -6.55 -19.61 -2.14
C GLU A 264 -6.26 -18.12 -2.30
N HIS A 265 -5.29 -17.78 -3.13
CA HIS A 265 -4.94 -16.39 -3.40
C HIS A 265 -5.99 -15.71 -4.28
N ASP A 266 -5.94 -14.39 -4.29
CA ASP A 266 -6.66 -13.56 -5.24
C ASP A 266 -6.00 -13.75 -6.62
N ASP A 267 -6.71 -14.33 -7.58
CA ASP A 267 -6.15 -14.67 -8.89
C ASP A 267 -5.57 -13.48 -9.64
N CYS A 268 -6.00 -12.26 -9.29
CA CYS A 268 -5.53 -11.03 -9.91
C CYS A 268 -4.10 -10.62 -9.49
N ILE A 269 -3.58 -11.10 -8.35
CA ILE A 269 -2.23 -10.80 -7.85
C ILE A 269 -1.46 -12.12 -7.68
N PRO A 270 -0.40 -12.35 -8.46
CA PRO A 270 0.30 -13.63 -8.50
C PRO A 270 1.28 -13.82 -7.33
N PHE A 271 0.78 -14.05 -6.11
CA PHE A 271 1.59 -14.24 -4.89
C PHE A 271 2.63 -15.35 -5.03
N GLU A 272 2.29 -16.43 -5.73
CA GLU A 272 3.15 -17.58 -6.00
C GLU A 272 4.39 -17.23 -6.85
N ALA A 273 4.34 -16.13 -7.58
CA ALA A 273 5.49 -15.60 -8.33
C ALA A 273 6.22 -14.52 -7.53
N ILE A 274 5.49 -13.62 -6.87
CA ILE A 274 6.03 -12.45 -6.17
C ILE A 274 6.83 -12.88 -4.93
N LEU A 275 6.23 -13.65 -4.03
CA LEU A 275 6.84 -13.97 -2.73
C LEU A 275 8.14 -14.77 -2.86
N PRO A 276 8.21 -15.85 -3.68
CA PRO A 276 9.47 -16.56 -3.90
C PRO A 276 10.54 -15.69 -4.59
N ARG A 277 10.13 -14.76 -5.47
CA ARG A 277 11.08 -13.83 -6.11
C ARG A 277 11.69 -12.86 -5.09
N ILE A 278 10.88 -12.27 -4.21
CA ILE A 278 11.36 -11.40 -3.13
C ILE A 278 12.35 -12.16 -2.23
N LYS A 279 12.03 -13.41 -1.87
CA LYS A 279 12.92 -14.29 -1.08
C LYS A 279 14.23 -14.56 -1.82
N ALA A 280 14.17 -14.88 -3.10
CA ALA A 280 15.34 -15.16 -3.94
C ALA A 280 16.26 -13.93 -4.11
N LEU A 281 15.70 -12.72 -4.09
CA LEU A 281 16.45 -11.46 -4.13
C LEU A 281 17.11 -11.11 -2.77
N GLY A 282 16.91 -11.93 -1.75
CA GLY A 282 17.54 -11.75 -0.44
C GLY A 282 16.94 -10.60 0.36
N TYR A 283 15.68 -10.25 0.13
CA TYR A 283 14.99 -9.24 0.92
C TYR A 283 15.00 -9.58 2.40
N GLN A 284 15.15 -8.55 3.22
CA GLN A 284 15.21 -8.66 4.67
C GLN A 284 14.38 -7.51 5.25
N GLY A 285 13.19 -7.81 5.70
CA GLY A 285 12.30 -6.78 6.21
C GLY A 285 10.89 -7.29 6.37
N TYR A 286 9.96 -6.38 6.35
CA TYR A 286 8.54 -6.69 6.54
C TYR A 286 7.78 -6.64 5.22
N ILE A 287 6.90 -7.63 5.02
CA ILE A 287 5.81 -7.57 4.05
C ILE A 287 4.52 -7.40 4.85
N ALA A 288 3.81 -6.31 4.62
CA ALA A 288 2.56 -6.03 5.32
C ALA A 288 1.36 -6.54 4.54
N ALA A 289 0.50 -7.27 5.22
CA ALA A 289 -0.84 -7.55 4.73
C ALA A 289 -1.60 -6.23 4.55
N GLU A 290 -2.01 -5.92 3.34
CA GLU A 290 -2.81 -4.74 3.01
C GLU A 290 -4.12 -5.15 2.33
N TYR A 291 -5.15 -5.36 3.15
CA TYR A 291 -6.48 -5.71 2.70
C TYR A 291 -7.26 -4.45 2.28
N GLU A 292 -7.72 -4.42 1.04
CA GLU A 292 -8.53 -3.31 0.49
C GLU A 292 -9.95 -3.70 0.06
N GLY A 293 -10.36 -4.94 0.27
CA GLY A 293 -11.72 -5.38 -0.09
C GLY A 293 -12.84 -4.62 0.62
N HIS A 294 -12.54 -3.94 1.73
CA HIS A 294 -13.50 -3.11 2.47
C HIS A 294 -14.02 -1.90 1.66
N HIS A 295 -13.33 -1.48 0.61
CA HIS A 295 -13.82 -0.45 -0.33
C HIS A 295 -15.01 -0.94 -1.15
N PHE A 296 -15.14 -2.24 -1.36
CA PHE A 296 -16.19 -2.86 -2.16
C PHE A 296 -17.31 -3.43 -1.30
N SER A 297 -17.01 -3.91 -0.10
CA SER A 297 -17.99 -4.47 0.83
C SER A 297 -17.50 -4.40 2.27
N VAL A 298 -18.27 -3.75 3.13
CA VAL A 298 -18.02 -3.69 4.58
C VAL A 298 -18.45 -4.97 5.32
N ASP A 299 -19.14 -5.89 4.63
CA ASP A 299 -19.62 -7.15 5.20
C ASP A 299 -18.56 -8.25 5.16
N ILE A 300 -17.46 -8.03 4.44
CA ILE A 300 -16.36 -8.99 4.40
C ILE A 300 -15.56 -8.87 5.70
N ASP A 301 -15.38 -10.01 6.36
CA ASP A 301 -14.62 -10.11 7.60
C ASP A 301 -13.11 -9.89 7.32
N ALA A 302 -12.61 -8.71 7.67
CA ALA A 302 -11.22 -8.31 7.49
C ALA A 302 -10.25 -9.23 8.25
N TRP A 303 -10.62 -9.73 9.43
CA TRP A 303 -9.80 -10.63 10.24
C TRP A 303 -9.59 -11.97 9.54
N LYS A 304 -10.66 -12.49 8.96
CA LYS A 304 -10.59 -13.71 8.16
C LYS A 304 -9.69 -13.53 6.93
N GLN A 305 -9.77 -12.37 6.30
CA GLN A 305 -8.92 -12.03 5.15
C GLN A 305 -7.44 -11.92 5.54
N LEU A 306 -7.13 -11.24 6.64
CA LEU A 306 -5.77 -11.15 7.18
C LEU A 306 -5.20 -12.53 7.56
N ASN A 307 -6.01 -13.40 8.18
CA ASN A 307 -5.58 -14.75 8.52
C ASN A 307 -5.26 -15.60 7.28
N ARG A 308 -6.03 -15.44 6.20
CA ARG A 308 -5.76 -16.11 4.92
C ARG A 308 -4.46 -15.61 4.28
N PHE A 309 -4.23 -14.28 4.29
CA PHE A 309 -2.98 -13.73 3.82
C PHE A 309 -1.78 -14.27 4.62
N SER A 310 -1.88 -14.33 5.94
CA SER A 310 -0.84 -14.92 6.78
C SER A 310 -0.52 -16.36 6.37
N SER A 311 -1.54 -17.17 6.07
CA SER A 311 -1.35 -18.54 5.61
C SER A 311 -0.61 -18.62 4.26
N ILE A 312 -0.94 -17.74 3.33
CA ILE A 312 -0.26 -17.64 2.02
C ILE A 312 1.19 -17.18 2.22
N PHE A 313 1.41 -16.16 3.05
CA PHE A 313 2.74 -15.65 3.36
C PHE A 313 3.65 -16.79 3.87
N HIS A 314 3.22 -17.51 4.89
CA HIS A 314 4.00 -18.60 5.48
C HIS A 314 4.25 -19.74 4.51
N LYS A 315 3.28 -20.08 3.66
CA LYS A 315 3.44 -21.10 2.61
C LYS A 315 4.60 -20.80 1.65
N TYR A 316 4.84 -19.53 1.29
CA TYR A 316 5.85 -19.18 0.28
C TYR A 316 7.15 -18.62 0.87
N ILE A 317 7.11 -18.15 2.11
CA ILE A 317 8.28 -17.57 2.77
C ILE A 317 9.00 -18.58 3.67
N ASP A 318 8.27 -19.40 4.43
CA ASP A 318 8.88 -20.31 5.41
C ASP A 318 9.28 -21.65 4.80
N ASP A 319 8.61 -22.09 3.74
CA ASP A 319 8.97 -23.30 2.97
C ASP A 319 10.16 -23.03 2.02
#